data_f5a4acb5a444191b32e98974b39a56ae
#
_entry.id   f5a4acb5a444191b32e98974b39a56ae
#
_cell.length_a   1.000
_cell.length_b   1.000
_cell.length_c   1.000
_cell.angle_alpha   90.00
_cell.angle_beta   90.00
_cell.angle_gamma   90.00
#
_symmetry.space_group_name_H-M   'P 1'
#
loop_
_entity.id
_entity.type
_entity.pdbx_description
1 polymer ?
#
loop_
_entity_poly.entity_id
_entity_poly.type
_entity_poly.pdbx_seq_one_letter_code
_entity_poly.pdbx_strand_id
1 'polypeptide(L)'
;GCVSQIAAYESDYQHLAKNSYGKTKKKAVNLYKTDFDLESNDMYYRFGYYFNEDKANTRWYRFVKTNKKQGVLTIYNNMLSSGGFTASIYKKGTKKAVKTYRFDSKHMKDTSSDTKIVKYKLKTKGTYYIKISRNSKKVTGQYGVCFNYAK
;
A
#
# COMPACT_ATOMS: atom_id res chain seq x y z
N GLY A 1 -0.22 -11.17 -11.78
CA GLY A 1 -0.80 -10.81 -10.51
C GLY A 1 -0.68 -9.35 -10.19
N CYS A 2 -1.15 -8.99 -9.03
CA CYS A 2 -1.23 -7.61 -8.57
C CYS A 2 0.13 -6.89 -8.60
N VAL A 3 1.17 -7.55 -8.12
CA VAL A 3 2.52 -6.96 -8.02
C VAL A 3 3.10 -6.68 -9.40
N SER A 4 2.94 -7.59 -10.35
CA SER A 4 3.44 -7.35 -11.71
C SER A 4 2.70 -6.20 -12.39
N GLN A 5 1.43 -6.03 -12.10
CA GLN A 5 0.65 -4.92 -12.64
C GLN A 5 1.05 -3.59 -11.99
N ILE A 6 1.37 -3.59 -10.70
CA ILE A 6 1.90 -2.41 -10.03
C ILE A 6 3.18 -1.95 -10.73
N ALA A 7 4.11 -2.87 -11.01
CA ALA A 7 5.37 -2.54 -11.65
C ALA A 7 5.18 -1.91 -13.04
N ALA A 8 4.13 -2.28 -13.77
CA ALA A 8 3.82 -1.72 -15.09
C ALA A 8 3.37 -0.25 -15.03
N TYR A 9 3.03 0.26 -13.86
CA TYR A 9 2.53 1.63 -13.67
C TYR A 9 3.43 2.48 -12.79
N GLU A 10 4.74 2.23 -12.80
CA GLU A 10 5.73 2.97 -12.00
C GLU A 10 5.67 4.48 -12.17
N SER A 11 5.27 4.96 -13.35
CA SER A 11 5.21 6.40 -13.61
C SER A 11 4.29 7.15 -12.65
N ASP A 12 3.32 6.47 -12.04
CA ASP A 12 2.42 7.09 -11.07
C ASP A 12 3.10 7.42 -9.74
N TYR A 13 4.22 6.78 -9.42
CA TYR A 13 4.98 7.03 -8.19
C TYR A 13 5.32 8.51 -8.03
N GLN A 14 5.84 9.10 -9.10
CA GLN A 14 6.28 10.50 -9.06
C GLN A 14 5.12 11.46 -8.87
N HIS A 15 3.98 11.14 -9.44
CA HIS A 15 2.79 11.95 -9.30
C HIS A 15 2.34 12.03 -7.83
N LEU A 16 2.26 10.90 -7.16
CA LEU A 16 1.87 10.85 -5.76
C LEU A 16 2.90 11.51 -4.83
N ALA A 17 4.17 11.29 -5.10
CA ALA A 17 5.23 11.79 -4.24
C ALA A 17 5.34 13.33 -4.24
N LYS A 18 5.11 13.95 -5.38
CA LYS A 18 5.17 15.41 -5.52
C LYS A 18 3.98 16.14 -4.92
N ASN A 19 2.89 15.45 -4.75
CA ASN A 19 1.66 16.04 -4.21
C ASN A 19 1.49 15.61 -2.75
N SER A 20 0.96 16.51 -1.96
CA SER A 20 0.74 16.26 -0.54
C SER A 20 -0.48 15.38 -0.25
N TYR A 21 -0.82 14.48 -1.18
CA TYR A 21 -1.98 13.62 -1.05
C TYR A 21 -1.83 12.64 0.11
N GLY A 22 -2.94 12.34 0.73
CA GLY A 22 -3.00 11.29 1.73
C GLY A 22 -2.24 11.57 3.01
N LYS A 23 -2.03 12.83 3.39
CA LYS A 23 -1.34 13.16 4.63
C LYS A 23 -2.08 12.70 5.88
N THR A 24 -3.41 12.62 5.81
CA THR A 24 -4.27 12.23 6.92
C THR A 24 -5.28 11.19 6.45
N LYS A 25 -5.85 10.47 7.40
CA LYS A 25 -6.90 9.48 7.11
C LYS A 25 -8.09 10.12 6.38
N LYS A 26 -8.48 11.33 6.78
CA LYS A 26 -9.57 12.09 6.15
C LYS A 26 -9.27 12.42 4.70
N LYS A 27 -8.00 12.64 4.36
CA LYS A 27 -7.55 12.98 3.01
C LYS A 27 -6.98 11.78 2.27
N ALA A 28 -7.32 10.57 2.69
CA ALA A 28 -6.83 9.35 2.07
C ALA A 28 -7.13 9.32 0.57
N VAL A 29 -6.16 8.86 -0.19
CA VAL A 29 -6.27 8.76 -1.64
C VAL A 29 -6.95 7.45 -2.00
N ASN A 30 -7.98 7.51 -2.84
CA ASN A 30 -8.66 6.31 -3.32
C ASN A 30 -7.71 5.48 -4.18
N LEU A 31 -7.72 4.17 -3.96
CA LEU A 31 -7.06 3.28 -4.89
C LEU A 31 -7.80 3.32 -6.23
N TYR A 32 -7.06 3.22 -7.33
CA TYR A 32 -7.67 3.12 -8.65
C TYR A 32 -8.41 1.78 -8.77
N LYS A 33 -9.65 1.84 -9.20
CA LYS A 33 -10.38 0.63 -9.56
C LYS A 33 -10.10 0.32 -11.03
N THR A 34 -9.75 -0.92 -11.31
CA THR A 34 -9.45 -1.36 -12.67
C THR A 34 -9.77 -2.83 -12.84
N ASP A 35 -9.98 -3.24 -14.07
CA ASP A 35 -10.22 -4.61 -14.48
C ASP A 35 -9.01 -5.23 -15.18
N PHE A 36 -7.81 -4.72 -14.94
CA PHE A 36 -6.58 -5.25 -15.55
C PHE A 36 -6.36 -6.73 -15.27
N ASP A 37 -6.77 -7.20 -14.09
CA ASP A 37 -6.69 -8.61 -13.79
C ASP A 37 -7.95 -9.29 -14.32
N LEU A 38 -7.85 -9.85 -15.50
CA LEU A 38 -8.95 -10.54 -16.18
C LEU A 38 -9.51 -11.70 -15.37
N GLU A 39 -8.75 -12.22 -14.42
CA GLU A 39 -9.15 -13.36 -13.61
C GLU A 39 -9.92 -12.98 -12.37
N SER A 40 -9.74 -11.76 -11.86
CA SER A 40 -10.37 -11.32 -10.62
C SER A 40 -11.43 -10.23 -10.83
N ASN A 41 -11.67 -9.80 -12.02
CA ASN A 41 -12.68 -8.82 -12.42
C ASN A 41 -12.47 -7.42 -11.88
N ASP A 42 -12.24 -7.28 -10.56
CA ASP A 42 -12.03 -5.98 -9.92
C ASP A 42 -10.71 -5.98 -9.17
N MET A 43 -9.89 -5.01 -9.52
CA MET A 43 -8.63 -4.76 -8.83
C MET A 43 -8.57 -3.29 -8.43
N TYR A 44 -8.13 -3.04 -7.21
CA TYR A 44 -7.90 -1.69 -6.69
C TYR A 44 -6.42 -1.55 -6.42
N TYR A 45 -5.77 -0.52 -6.93
CA TYR A 45 -4.33 -0.39 -6.77
C TYR A 45 -3.89 1.06 -6.69
N ARG A 46 -2.74 1.26 -6.08
CA ARG A 46 -1.99 2.50 -6.11
C ARG A 46 -0.55 2.19 -5.75
N PHE A 47 0.37 2.92 -6.31
CA PHE A 47 1.74 2.86 -5.87
C PHE A 47 2.27 4.26 -5.62
N GLY A 48 3.29 4.35 -4.80
CA GLY A 48 3.86 5.62 -4.41
C GLY A 48 5.36 5.53 -4.28
N TYR A 49 5.95 6.67 -4.05
CA TYR A 49 7.39 6.79 -3.87
C TYR A 49 7.66 7.86 -2.81
N TYR A 50 8.57 7.56 -1.90
CA TYR A 50 9.07 8.56 -0.97
C TYR A 50 10.39 9.10 -1.47
N PHE A 51 10.46 10.43 -1.61
CA PHE A 51 11.68 11.16 -1.92
C PHE A 51 12.22 11.81 -0.64
N ASN A 52 13.52 12.13 -0.61
CA ASN A 52 14.13 12.83 0.51
C ASN A 52 13.48 14.18 0.79
N GLU A 53 13.12 14.89 -0.25
CA GLU A 53 12.51 16.23 -0.15
C GLU A 53 11.03 16.22 0.24
N ASP A 54 10.40 15.06 0.32
CA ASP A 54 9.01 14.96 0.76
C ASP A 54 8.88 15.36 2.22
N LYS A 55 7.99 16.29 2.50
CA LYS A 55 7.76 16.78 3.85
C LYS A 55 7.00 15.78 4.71
N ALA A 56 6.10 15.04 4.11
CA ALA A 56 5.28 14.08 4.83
C ALA A 56 5.97 12.73 4.96
N ASN A 57 5.84 12.13 6.15
CA ASN A 57 6.32 10.77 6.42
C ASN A 57 5.19 9.75 6.40
N THR A 58 3.97 10.18 6.09
CA THR A 58 2.78 9.35 6.13
C THR A 58 1.96 9.58 4.87
N ARG A 59 1.46 8.48 4.29
CA ARG A 59 0.53 8.50 3.18
C ARG A 59 -0.63 7.57 3.49
N TRP A 60 -1.85 8.04 3.29
CA TRP A 60 -3.06 7.28 3.53
C TRP A 60 -3.76 6.97 2.23
N TYR A 61 -4.22 5.73 2.11
CA TYR A 61 -4.99 5.23 0.96
C TYR A 61 -6.30 4.63 1.45
N ARG A 62 -7.29 4.55 0.57
CA ARG A 62 -8.56 3.93 0.89
C ARG A 62 -9.13 3.19 -0.30
N PHE A 63 -9.93 2.19 -0.02
CA PHE A 63 -10.77 1.54 -1.01
C PHE A 63 -12.03 1.01 -0.34
N VAL A 64 -13.08 0.77 -1.15
CA VAL A 64 -14.34 0.21 -0.68
C VAL A 64 -14.48 -1.21 -1.21
N LYS A 65 -14.53 -2.18 -0.29
CA LYS A 65 -14.80 -3.57 -0.63
C LYS A 65 -16.32 -3.75 -0.70
N THR A 66 -16.83 -4.10 -1.86
CA THR A 66 -18.26 -4.02 -2.16
C THR A 66 -19.04 -5.30 -1.89
N ASN A 67 -18.35 -6.41 -1.60
CA ASN A 67 -19.02 -7.69 -1.35
C ASN A 67 -18.29 -8.49 -0.27
N LYS A 68 -18.85 -9.64 0.09
CA LYS A 68 -18.32 -10.51 1.14
C LYS A 68 -17.37 -11.59 0.61
N LYS A 69 -17.06 -11.58 -0.67
CA LYS A 69 -16.09 -12.53 -1.23
C LYS A 69 -14.71 -12.26 -0.67
N GLN A 70 -13.94 -13.31 -0.46
CA GLN A 70 -12.57 -13.15 0.01
C GLN A 70 -11.74 -12.40 -1.03
N GLY A 71 -10.99 -11.44 -0.56
CA GLY A 71 -9.99 -10.75 -1.37
C GLY A 71 -8.66 -10.74 -0.67
N VAL A 72 -7.63 -10.28 -1.37
CA VAL A 72 -6.27 -10.20 -0.85
C VAL A 72 -5.76 -8.80 -1.02
N LEU A 73 -5.36 -8.20 0.10
CA LEU A 73 -4.64 -6.92 0.11
C LEU A 73 -3.15 -7.23 0.09
N THR A 74 -2.49 -6.81 -0.97
CA THR A 74 -1.06 -7.03 -1.17
C THR A 74 -0.34 -5.70 -0.99
N ILE A 75 0.69 -5.69 -0.15
CA ILE A 75 1.54 -4.52 0.03
C ILE A 75 2.94 -4.91 -0.43
N TYR A 76 3.41 -4.18 -1.41
CA TYR A 76 4.72 -4.35 -2.02
C TYR A 76 5.63 -3.24 -1.54
N ASN A 77 6.85 -3.60 -1.21
CA ASN A 77 7.87 -2.64 -0.81
C ASN A 77 9.15 -2.86 -1.57
N ASN A 78 9.69 -1.76 -2.08
CA ASN A 78 11.03 -1.71 -2.65
C ASN A 78 11.68 -0.39 -2.21
N MET A 79 11.91 -0.26 -0.92
CA MET A 79 12.60 0.88 -0.35
C MET A 79 14.11 0.66 -0.47
N LEU A 80 14.78 1.59 -1.12
CA LEU A 80 16.18 1.47 -1.47
C LEU A 80 17.14 1.89 -0.36
N SER A 81 16.63 2.59 0.65
CA SER A 81 17.44 3.06 1.77
C SER A 81 17.09 2.34 3.05
N SER A 82 18.04 2.29 3.98
CA SER A 82 17.83 1.71 5.30
C SER A 82 16.89 2.57 6.16
N GLY A 83 16.31 1.98 7.20
CA GLY A 83 15.47 2.69 8.16
C GLY A 83 14.04 2.18 8.22
N GLY A 84 13.50 1.75 7.11
CA GLY A 84 12.23 1.06 7.07
C GLY A 84 10.98 1.94 7.15
N PHE A 85 9.88 1.28 6.94
CA PHE A 85 8.56 1.88 7.04
C PHE A 85 7.56 0.88 7.60
N THR A 86 6.35 1.35 7.87
CA THR A 86 5.26 0.55 8.44
C THR A 86 4.02 0.71 7.58
N ALA A 87 3.32 -0.39 7.32
CA ALA A 87 2.03 -0.39 6.66
C ALA A 87 0.97 -0.87 7.64
N SER A 88 -0.05 -0.05 7.88
CA SER A 88 -1.13 -0.37 8.80
C SER A 88 -2.46 -0.36 8.08
N ILE A 89 -3.27 -1.37 8.35
CA ILE A 89 -4.58 -1.55 7.73
C ILE A 89 -5.66 -1.25 8.75
N TYR A 90 -6.60 -0.38 8.39
CA TYR A 90 -7.72 0.01 9.24
C TYR A 90 -9.03 -0.27 8.53
N LYS A 91 -10.05 -0.64 9.29
CA LYS A 91 -11.42 -0.70 8.80
C LYS A 91 -12.16 0.54 9.29
N LYS A 92 -13.02 1.12 8.45
CA LYS A 92 -13.82 2.29 8.84
C LYS A 92 -14.57 2.00 10.14
N GLY A 93 -14.53 2.94 11.07
CA GLY A 93 -15.19 2.83 12.37
C GLY A 93 -14.31 2.27 13.48
N THR A 94 -13.09 1.84 13.16
CA THR A 94 -12.15 1.35 14.17
C THR A 94 -10.98 2.34 14.35
N LYS A 95 -10.54 2.51 15.58
CA LYS A 95 -9.40 3.36 15.88
C LYS A 95 -8.07 2.62 15.75
N LYS A 96 -8.08 1.32 16.04
CA LYS A 96 -6.88 0.49 15.99
C LYS A 96 -6.75 -0.16 14.63
N ALA A 97 -5.52 -0.32 14.17
CA ALA A 97 -5.24 -1.08 12.97
C ALA A 97 -5.68 -2.53 13.15
N VAL A 98 -6.29 -3.11 12.12
CA VAL A 98 -6.65 -4.54 12.12
C VAL A 98 -5.41 -5.38 11.83
N LYS A 99 -4.40 -4.79 11.19
CA LYS A 99 -3.12 -5.45 10.92
C LYS A 99 -2.05 -4.39 10.67
N THR A 100 -0.83 -4.65 11.15
CA THR A 100 0.34 -3.80 10.92
C THR A 100 1.50 -4.67 10.46
N TYR A 101 2.17 -4.22 9.39
CA TYR A 101 3.37 -4.86 8.85
C TYR A 101 4.55 -3.90 8.97
N ARG A 102 5.69 -4.43 9.40
CA ARG A 102 6.93 -3.65 9.52
C ARG A 102 7.90 -4.06 8.42
N PHE A 103 8.48 -3.05 7.77
CA PHE A 103 9.40 -3.22 6.65
C PHE A 103 10.74 -2.55 6.98
N ASP A 104 11.28 -2.80 8.15
CA ASP A 104 12.61 -2.34 8.54
C ASP A 104 13.63 -3.48 8.36
N SER A 105 14.91 -3.17 8.50
CA SER A 105 15.99 -4.15 8.29
C SER A 105 15.83 -5.39 9.17
N LYS A 106 15.32 -5.22 10.39
CA LYS A 106 15.11 -6.32 11.32
C LYS A 106 14.03 -7.29 10.83
N HIS A 107 12.99 -6.78 10.18
CA HIS A 107 11.83 -7.56 9.73
C HIS A 107 11.92 -7.99 8.26
N MET A 108 13.01 -7.66 7.59
CA MET A 108 13.24 -8.00 6.18
C MET A 108 14.43 -8.93 5.95
N LYS A 109 15.01 -9.44 7.01
CA LYS A 109 16.25 -10.23 6.94
C LYS A 109 16.14 -11.55 6.18
N ASP A 110 14.94 -12.02 5.93
CA ASP A 110 14.72 -13.25 5.17
C ASP A 110 14.61 -13.01 3.68
N THR A 111 14.73 -11.76 3.25
CA THR A 111 14.68 -11.42 1.83
C THR A 111 16.10 -11.23 1.30
N SER A 112 16.34 -11.76 0.11
CA SER A 112 17.64 -11.60 -0.56
C SER A 112 17.80 -10.23 -1.23
N SER A 113 16.79 -9.39 -1.14
CA SER A 113 16.76 -8.05 -1.74
C SER A 113 16.00 -7.11 -0.81
N ASP A 114 15.99 -5.82 -1.12
CA ASP A 114 15.22 -4.82 -0.36
C ASP A 114 13.73 -4.88 -0.65
N THR A 115 13.28 -5.89 -1.38
CA THR A 115 11.87 -6.07 -1.74
C THR A 115 11.20 -7.05 -0.78
N LYS A 116 10.05 -6.66 -0.28
CA LYS A 116 9.20 -7.51 0.56
C LYS A 116 7.74 -7.37 0.12
N ILE A 117 7.04 -8.49 0.08
CA ILE A 117 5.63 -8.54 -0.28
C ILE A 117 4.87 -9.18 0.86
N VAL A 118 3.82 -8.52 1.34
CA VAL A 118 2.92 -9.08 2.34
C VAL A 118 1.52 -9.16 1.78
N LYS A 119 0.76 -10.17 2.22
CA LYS A 119 -0.60 -10.42 1.77
C LYS A 119 -1.51 -10.54 2.97
N TYR A 120 -2.62 -9.83 2.94
CA TYR A 120 -3.62 -9.86 4.00
C TYR A 120 -4.99 -10.19 3.41
N LYS A 121 -5.61 -11.24 3.91
CA LYS A 121 -6.93 -11.69 3.42
C LYS A 121 -8.03 -10.84 4.05
N LEU A 122 -8.94 -10.35 3.22
CA LEU A 122 -10.08 -9.55 3.64
C LEU A 122 -11.36 -10.20 3.13
N LYS A 123 -12.29 -10.45 4.02
CA LYS A 123 -13.58 -11.04 3.65
C LYS A 123 -14.75 -10.07 3.86
N THR A 124 -14.69 -9.26 4.89
CA THR A 124 -15.78 -8.36 5.26
C THR A 124 -15.87 -7.17 4.31
N LYS A 125 -17.06 -6.85 3.83
CA LYS A 125 -17.26 -5.65 3.02
C LYS A 125 -17.15 -4.39 3.87
N GLY A 126 -16.82 -3.28 3.24
CA GLY A 126 -16.69 -1.99 3.90
C GLY A 126 -15.54 -1.17 3.38
N THR A 127 -15.32 -0.03 4.00
CA THR A 127 -14.23 0.87 3.65
C THR A 127 -12.99 0.53 4.47
N TYR A 128 -11.87 0.39 3.77
CA TYR A 128 -10.56 0.11 4.38
C TYR A 128 -9.60 1.25 4.08
N TYR A 129 -8.73 1.51 5.05
CA TYR A 129 -7.68 2.52 4.94
C TYR A 129 -6.34 1.84 5.12
N ILE A 130 -5.35 2.27 4.36
CA ILE A 130 -3.99 1.78 4.46
C ILE A 130 -3.08 2.98 4.72
N LYS A 131 -2.32 2.91 5.80
CA LYS A 131 -1.37 3.94 6.19
C LYS A 131 0.03 3.44 5.91
N ILE A 132 0.75 4.14 5.05
CA ILE A 132 2.17 3.87 4.77
C ILE A 132 2.98 4.96 5.46
N SER A 133 3.77 4.58 6.47
CA SER A 133 4.57 5.53 7.26
C SER A 133 6.04 5.15 7.21
N ARG A 134 6.88 6.09 6.77
CA ARG A 134 8.33 5.90 6.85
C ARG A 134 8.85 6.41 8.19
N ASN A 135 9.91 5.78 8.69
CA ASN A 135 10.46 6.09 10.00
C ASN A 135 11.28 7.39 10.02
N SER A 136 11.79 7.81 8.86
CA SER A 136 12.50 9.07 8.72
C SER A 136 12.51 9.50 7.25
N LYS A 137 12.89 10.74 7.02
CA LYS A 137 13.05 11.27 5.65
C LYS A 137 14.17 10.61 4.86
N LYS A 138 15.04 9.87 5.53
CA LYS A 138 16.12 9.13 4.87
C LYS A 138 15.61 7.86 4.19
N VAL A 139 14.42 7.39 4.54
CA VAL A 139 13.82 6.22 3.90
C VAL A 139 13.18 6.65 2.59
N THR A 140 13.75 6.19 1.48
CA THR A 140 13.28 6.51 0.13
C THR A 140 13.04 5.23 -0.64
N GLY A 141 12.25 5.33 -1.70
CA GLY A 141 11.97 4.21 -2.57
C GLY A 141 10.49 4.05 -2.84
N GLN A 142 10.15 2.99 -3.53
CA GLN A 142 8.80 2.75 -4.01
C GLN A 142 8.07 1.70 -3.19
N TYR A 143 6.75 1.80 -3.20
CA TYR A 143 5.86 0.83 -2.59
C TYR A 143 4.58 0.74 -3.41
N GLY A 144 3.82 -0.32 -3.20
CA GLY A 144 2.53 -0.46 -3.85
C GLY A 144 1.51 -1.04 -2.91
N VAL A 145 0.26 -0.67 -3.13
CA VAL A 145 -0.90 -1.19 -2.40
C VAL A 145 -1.88 -1.70 -3.44
N CYS A 146 -2.29 -2.94 -3.31
CA CYS A 146 -3.18 -3.56 -4.28
C CYS A 146 -4.17 -4.46 -3.57
N PHE A 147 -5.44 -4.35 -3.94
CA PHE A 147 -6.47 -5.28 -3.48
C PHE A 147 -7.13 -5.92 -4.69
N ASN A 148 -7.28 -7.24 -4.66
CA ASN A 148 -8.07 -7.95 -5.65
C ASN A 148 -8.79 -9.14 -4.99
N TYR A 149 -9.96 -9.47 -5.56
CA TYR A 149 -10.71 -10.61 -5.06
C TYR A 149 -9.99 -11.90 -5.41
N ALA A 150 -9.98 -12.82 -4.46
CA ALA A 150 -9.46 -14.15 -4.69
C ALA A 150 -10.41 -14.93 -5.59
N LYS A 151 -9.85 -15.82 -6.37
CA LYS A 151 -10.63 -16.74 -7.20
C LYS A 151 -11.21 -17.87 -6.38
#